data_54c450d16eb403753d6c29e500ff293e
#
_entry.id   54c450d16eb403753d6c29e500ff293e
#
_cell.length_a   1.000
_cell.length_b   1.000
_cell.length_c   1.000
_cell.angle_alpha   90.00
_cell.angle_beta   90.00
_cell.angle_gamma   90.00
#
_symmetry.space_group_name_H-M   'P 1'
#
loop_
_entity.id
_entity.type
_entity.pdbx_description
1 polymer ?
#
loop_
_entity_poly.entity_id
_entity_poly.type
_entity_poly.pdbx_seq_one_letter_code
_entity_poly.pdbx_strand_id
1 'polypeptide(L)'
;MIPTKIRIGLAVLALVGCRDKGPEMAQVYDVFPTLPMPPAASLVSREGSPDALKLTLRSSAKPAKVEAYYRQTLTKNGWRLVSDARDAEGAVVLLAQQNGPPLWVRIQSTKDSVGTMVELAGAVPTRPKAGKPAS
;
A
#
# COMPACT_ATOMS: atom_id res chain seq x y z
N MET A 1 29.66 -59.07 -15.41
CA MET A 1 28.91 -58.38 -14.38
C MET A 1 29.24 -56.92 -14.40
N ILE A 2 28.39 -56.16 -14.97
CA ILE A 2 28.58 -54.70 -15.06
C ILE A 2 27.65 -54.06 -14.07
N PRO A 3 28.14 -53.39 -13.05
CA PRO A 3 27.28 -52.61 -12.22
C PRO A 3 26.77 -51.43 -13.03
N THR A 4 25.51 -51.47 -13.32
CA THR A 4 24.86 -50.30 -13.93
C THR A 4 24.82 -49.20 -12.93
N LYS A 5 25.77 -48.31 -13.03
CA LYS A 5 25.70 -47.10 -12.26
C LYS A 5 24.63 -46.23 -12.86
N ILE A 6 23.45 -46.37 -12.33
CA ILE A 6 22.39 -45.45 -12.60
C ILE A 6 22.77 -44.18 -11.89
N ARG A 7 23.32 -43.26 -12.63
CA ARG A 7 23.45 -41.90 -12.16
C ARG A 7 22.09 -41.24 -12.33
N ILE A 8 21.34 -41.32 -11.29
CA ILE A 8 20.18 -40.47 -11.19
C ILE A 8 20.73 -39.07 -11.03
N GLY A 9 20.78 -38.36 -12.13
CA GLY A 9 21.02 -36.95 -12.09
C GLY A 9 19.83 -36.32 -11.36
N LEU A 10 20.02 -36.02 -10.12
CA LEU A 10 19.09 -35.23 -9.40
C LEU A 10 19.13 -33.83 -9.99
N ALA A 11 18.29 -33.58 -10.96
CA ALA A 11 18.02 -32.22 -11.37
C ALA A 11 17.31 -31.58 -10.23
N VAL A 12 18.06 -30.92 -9.37
CA VAL A 12 17.48 -30.00 -8.40
C VAL A 12 16.98 -28.83 -9.23
N LEU A 13 15.74 -28.89 -9.59
CA LEU A 13 15.03 -27.68 -9.98
C LEU A 13 14.95 -26.84 -8.73
N ALA A 14 15.88 -25.93 -8.59
CA ALA A 14 15.70 -24.82 -7.70
C ALA A 14 14.56 -24.01 -8.28
N LEU A 15 13.36 -24.30 -7.85
CA LEU A 15 12.25 -23.39 -8.02
C LEU A 15 12.55 -22.20 -7.17
N VAL A 16 13.28 -21.28 -7.74
CA VAL A 16 13.32 -19.93 -7.21
C VAL A 16 11.93 -19.38 -7.45
N GLY A 17 11.07 -19.58 -6.46
CA GLY A 17 9.82 -18.87 -6.42
C GLY A 17 10.14 -17.41 -6.31
N CYS A 18 10.16 -16.71 -7.43
CA CYS A 18 10.13 -15.27 -7.44
C CYS A 18 8.82 -14.85 -6.84
N ARG A 19 8.83 -14.64 -5.55
CA ARG A 19 7.72 -14.00 -4.88
C ARG A 19 7.99 -12.52 -4.95
N ASP A 20 7.49 -11.93 -6.00
CA ASP A 20 7.51 -10.50 -6.18
C ASP A 20 6.49 -9.84 -5.26
N LYS A 21 6.79 -9.81 -3.98
CA LYS A 21 6.09 -8.93 -3.06
C LYS A 21 6.64 -7.51 -3.11
N GLY A 22 7.85 -7.36 -3.62
CA GLY A 22 8.52 -6.09 -3.75
C GLY A 22 7.87 -5.11 -4.74
N PRO A 23 7.44 -5.52 -5.96
CA PRO A 23 6.83 -4.61 -6.91
C PRO A 23 5.55 -3.97 -6.43
N GLU A 24 4.72 -4.68 -5.71
CA GLU A 24 3.46 -4.14 -5.19
C GLU A 24 3.70 -3.06 -4.15
N MET A 25 4.64 -3.27 -3.24
CA MET A 25 5.03 -2.27 -2.27
C MET A 25 5.66 -1.05 -2.94
N ALA A 26 6.50 -1.27 -3.94
CA ALA A 26 7.12 -0.19 -4.69
C ALA A 26 6.07 0.71 -5.36
N GLN A 27 5.00 0.15 -5.89
CA GLN A 27 3.92 0.93 -6.49
C GLN A 27 3.24 1.87 -5.49
N VAL A 28 3.07 1.45 -4.24
CA VAL A 28 2.52 2.33 -3.20
C VAL A 28 3.49 3.46 -2.89
N TYR A 29 4.76 3.16 -2.74
CA TYR A 29 5.79 4.17 -2.48
C TYR A 29 6.00 5.13 -3.65
N ASP A 30 5.79 4.68 -4.88
CA ASP A 30 5.86 5.54 -6.06
C ASP A 30 4.75 6.60 -6.05
N VAL A 31 3.57 6.22 -5.58
CA VAL A 31 2.41 7.11 -5.52
C VAL A 31 2.43 7.96 -4.25
N PHE A 32 2.74 7.35 -3.12
CA PHE A 32 2.77 8.00 -1.81
C PHE A 32 4.10 7.71 -1.12
N PRO A 33 5.21 8.27 -1.62
CA PRO A 33 6.55 7.90 -1.16
C PRO A 33 6.82 8.17 0.31
N THR A 34 6.07 9.08 0.91
CA THR A 34 6.21 9.43 2.33
C THR A 34 5.20 8.73 3.24
N LEU A 35 4.33 7.92 2.65
CA LEU A 35 3.31 7.18 3.40
C LEU A 35 3.75 5.73 3.56
N PRO A 36 4.21 5.33 4.75
CA PRO A 36 4.59 3.95 4.97
C PRO A 36 3.37 3.02 4.95
N MET A 37 3.60 1.78 4.57
CA MET A 37 2.57 0.75 4.56
C MET A 37 2.12 0.42 5.99
N PRO A 38 0.83 0.22 6.22
CA PRO A 38 0.37 -0.24 7.52
C PRO A 38 0.92 -1.63 7.85
N PRO A 39 0.94 -2.01 9.14
CA PRO A 39 1.48 -3.32 9.54
C PRO A 39 0.79 -4.47 8.81
N ALA A 40 1.58 -5.45 8.39
CA ALA A 40 1.11 -6.69 7.76
C ALA A 40 0.13 -6.46 6.58
N ALA A 41 0.41 -5.46 5.75
CA ALA A 41 -0.44 -5.07 4.63
C ALA A 41 0.12 -5.54 3.30
N SER A 42 -0.80 -5.80 2.38
CA SER A 42 -0.51 -6.09 0.98
C SER A 42 -1.44 -5.32 0.07
N LEU A 43 -0.98 -5.01 -1.14
CA LEU A 43 -1.79 -4.35 -2.14
C LEU A 43 -2.77 -5.35 -2.75
N VAL A 44 -4.05 -5.01 -2.74
CA VAL A 44 -5.11 -5.83 -3.33
C VAL A 44 -5.45 -5.35 -4.73
N SER A 45 -5.62 -4.06 -4.92
CA SER A 45 -5.96 -3.50 -6.22
C SER A 45 -5.49 -2.07 -6.37
N ARG A 46 -5.34 -1.68 -7.63
CA ARG A 46 -5.05 -0.32 -8.03
C ARG A 46 -6.02 0.07 -9.13
N GLU A 47 -6.69 1.18 -8.95
CA GLU A 47 -7.71 1.67 -9.89
C GLU A 47 -7.51 3.17 -10.13
N GLY A 48 -7.97 3.60 -11.29
CA GLY A 48 -8.01 5.01 -11.64
C GLY A 48 -6.79 5.49 -12.41
N SER A 49 -6.72 6.79 -12.57
CA SER A 49 -5.66 7.49 -13.28
C SER A 49 -4.72 8.19 -12.29
N PRO A 50 -3.57 8.73 -12.74
CA PRO A 50 -2.71 9.51 -11.85
C PRO A 50 -3.40 10.69 -11.17
N ASP A 51 -4.43 11.26 -11.77
CA ASP A 51 -5.17 12.38 -11.20
C ASP A 51 -6.19 11.95 -10.13
N ALA A 52 -6.60 10.70 -10.18
CA ALA A 52 -7.59 10.15 -9.25
C ALA A 52 -7.30 8.66 -9.04
N LEU A 53 -6.25 8.39 -8.29
CA LEU A 53 -5.79 7.04 -8.03
C LEU A 53 -6.41 6.50 -6.76
N LYS A 54 -6.83 5.25 -6.81
CA LYS A 54 -7.32 4.50 -5.66
C LYS A 54 -6.51 3.22 -5.48
N LEU A 55 -5.96 3.04 -4.30
CA LEU A 55 -5.28 1.83 -3.90
C LEU A 55 -6.09 1.14 -2.81
N THR A 56 -6.27 -0.16 -2.93
CA THR A 56 -6.90 -0.97 -1.90
C THR A 56 -5.85 -1.89 -1.29
N LEU A 57 -5.70 -1.80 0.02
CA LEU A 57 -4.77 -2.60 0.80
C LEU A 57 -5.54 -3.50 1.74
N ARG A 58 -4.96 -4.65 2.04
CA ARG A 58 -5.46 -5.53 3.08
C ARG A 58 -4.38 -5.72 4.14
N SER A 59 -4.76 -5.56 5.40
CA SER A 59 -3.89 -5.79 6.54
C SER A 59 -4.46 -6.90 7.42
N SER A 60 -3.60 -7.74 7.97
CA SER A 60 -4.00 -8.72 8.97
C SER A 60 -4.12 -8.11 10.37
N ALA A 61 -3.68 -6.88 10.55
CA ALA A 61 -3.85 -6.16 11.81
C ALA A 61 -5.31 -5.74 12.02
N LYS A 62 -5.70 -5.58 13.28
CA LYS A 62 -7.05 -5.14 13.63
C LYS A 62 -7.28 -3.69 13.19
N PRO A 63 -8.53 -3.31 12.87
CA PRO A 63 -8.85 -1.94 12.45
C PRO A 63 -8.36 -0.87 13.40
N ALA A 64 -8.52 -1.06 14.70
CA ALA A 64 -8.07 -0.08 15.70
C ALA A 64 -6.55 0.17 15.62
N LYS A 65 -5.77 -0.86 15.34
CA LYS A 65 -4.33 -0.75 15.19
C LYS A 65 -3.95 -0.01 13.91
N VAL A 66 -4.64 -0.28 12.81
CA VAL A 66 -4.44 0.40 11.54
C VAL A 66 -4.86 1.87 11.63
N GLU A 67 -5.98 2.14 12.28
CA GLU A 67 -6.43 3.51 12.55
C GLU A 67 -5.39 4.31 13.32
N ALA A 68 -4.88 3.75 14.42
CA ALA A 68 -3.86 4.40 15.23
C ALA A 68 -2.58 4.66 14.43
N TYR A 69 -2.18 3.71 13.61
CA TYR A 69 -1.03 3.83 12.74
C TYR A 69 -1.16 5.03 11.78
N TYR A 70 -2.29 5.15 11.08
CA TYR A 70 -2.50 6.25 10.14
C TYR A 70 -2.67 7.59 10.83
N ARG A 71 -3.37 7.64 11.95
CA ARG A 71 -3.49 8.90 12.73
C ARG A 71 -2.12 9.40 13.16
N GLN A 72 -1.23 8.51 13.54
CA GLN A 72 0.13 8.88 13.91
C GLN A 72 0.96 9.27 12.69
N THR A 73 0.90 8.49 11.63
CA THR A 73 1.67 8.72 10.41
C THR A 73 1.27 10.02 9.71
N LEU A 74 -0.02 10.31 9.65
CA LEU A 74 -0.55 11.49 8.97
C LEU A 74 -0.40 12.81 9.78
N THR A 75 0.31 12.77 10.87
CA THR A 75 0.70 13.95 11.64
C THR A 75 2.21 14.19 11.63
N LYS A 76 2.96 13.38 10.86
CA LYS A 76 4.42 13.42 10.79
C LYS A 76 4.90 13.62 9.35
N ASN A 77 6.16 13.92 9.20
CA ASN A 77 6.85 14.00 7.89
C ASN A 77 6.17 14.95 6.89
N GLY A 78 5.64 16.07 7.38
CA GLY A 78 4.97 17.04 6.54
C GLY A 78 3.50 16.74 6.28
N TRP A 79 2.99 15.61 6.71
CA TRP A 79 1.57 15.32 6.66
C TRP A 79 0.79 16.13 7.69
N ARG A 80 -0.37 16.59 7.27
CA ARG A 80 -1.32 17.28 8.16
C ARG A 80 -2.67 16.59 8.06
N LEU A 81 -3.15 16.08 9.19
CA LEU A 81 -4.48 15.49 9.28
C LEU A 81 -5.51 16.61 9.32
N VAL A 82 -6.37 16.65 8.31
CA VAL A 82 -7.38 17.71 8.14
C VAL A 82 -8.72 17.28 8.73
N SER A 83 -9.08 16.01 8.56
CA SER A 83 -10.35 15.47 9.04
C SER A 83 -10.18 14.03 9.50
N ASP A 84 -10.91 13.68 10.55
CA ASP A 84 -10.97 12.34 11.13
C ASP A 84 -12.43 12.09 11.50
N ALA A 85 -13.12 11.28 10.72
CA ALA A 85 -14.54 11.04 10.89
C ALA A 85 -14.89 9.57 10.62
N ARG A 86 -16.10 9.18 11.00
CA ARG A 86 -16.67 7.88 10.63
C ARG A 86 -17.76 8.09 9.61
N ASP A 87 -17.81 7.22 8.60
CA ASP A 87 -18.90 7.25 7.64
C ASP A 87 -20.13 6.47 8.16
N ALA A 88 -21.20 6.46 7.37
CA ALA A 88 -22.45 5.79 7.72
C ALA A 88 -22.29 4.28 7.93
N GLU A 89 -21.26 3.68 7.36
CA GLU A 89 -20.96 2.25 7.46
C GLU A 89 -20.02 1.92 8.62
N GLY A 90 -19.60 2.94 9.38
CA GLY A 90 -18.72 2.78 10.52
C GLY A 90 -17.23 2.76 10.17
N ALA A 91 -16.88 2.92 8.90
CA ALA A 91 -15.49 3.03 8.50
C ALA A 91 -14.89 4.37 8.95
N VAL A 92 -13.64 4.36 9.35
CA VAL A 92 -12.89 5.59 9.64
C VAL A 92 -12.43 6.20 8.33
N VAL A 93 -12.70 7.48 8.15
CA VAL A 93 -12.26 8.25 6.98
C VAL A 93 -11.36 9.38 7.44
N LEU A 94 -10.12 9.32 7.03
CA LEU A 94 -9.11 10.33 7.31
C LEU A 94 -8.83 11.13 6.05
N LEU A 95 -8.73 12.43 6.20
CA LEU A 95 -8.30 13.33 5.13
C LEU A 95 -7.02 14.02 5.56
N ALA A 96 -5.99 13.91 4.76
CA ALA A 96 -4.70 14.50 5.05
C ALA A 96 -4.10 15.20 3.84
N GLN A 97 -3.21 16.14 4.08
CA GLN A 97 -2.50 16.88 3.04
C GLN A 97 -1.01 16.93 3.32
N GLN A 98 -0.23 16.90 2.26
CA GLN A 98 1.22 17.07 2.31
C GLN A 98 1.66 17.86 1.07
N ASN A 99 1.59 19.18 1.16
CA ASN A 99 2.02 20.09 0.08
C ASN A 99 1.50 19.72 -1.32
N GLY A 100 0.25 19.27 -1.40
CA GLY A 100 -0.31 18.82 -2.66
C GLY A 100 -1.77 18.41 -2.52
N PRO A 101 -2.26 17.60 -3.46
CA PRO A 101 -3.62 17.09 -3.40
C PRO A 101 -3.91 16.32 -2.11
N PRO A 102 -5.16 16.34 -1.64
CA PRO A 102 -5.51 15.62 -0.41
C PRO A 102 -5.43 14.11 -0.61
N LEU A 103 -5.06 13.42 0.45
CA LEU A 103 -5.10 11.97 0.55
C LEU A 103 -6.29 11.57 1.42
N TRP A 104 -7.13 10.70 0.89
CA TRP A 104 -8.22 10.08 1.62
C TRP A 104 -7.80 8.69 2.05
N VAL A 105 -7.99 8.38 3.31
CA VAL A 105 -7.73 7.05 3.86
C VAL A 105 -9.02 6.54 4.48
N ARG A 106 -9.56 5.44 3.96
CA ARG A 106 -10.74 4.79 4.49
C ARG A 106 -10.36 3.44 5.09
N ILE A 107 -10.69 3.24 6.35
CA ILE A 107 -10.29 2.06 7.13
C ILE A 107 -11.54 1.36 7.63
N GLN A 108 -11.69 0.09 7.27
CA GLN A 108 -12.82 -0.72 7.70
C GLN A 108 -12.40 -2.17 7.97
N SER A 109 -13.19 -2.87 8.74
CA SER A 109 -13.01 -4.31 8.93
C SER A 109 -13.24 -5.05 7.62
N THR A 110 -12.53 -6.16 7.42
CA THR A 110 -12.86 -7.09 6.36
C THR A 110 -14.20 -7.78 6.66
N LYS A 111 -14.84 -8.35 5.64
CA LYS A 111 -16.14 -9.02 5.80
C LYS A 111 -16.10 -10.19 6.78
N ASP A 112 -14.94 -10.85 6.90
CA ASP A 112 -14.71 -11.95 7.84
C ASP A 112 -14.31 -11.46 9.24
N SER A 113 -14.19 -10.16 9.45
CA SER A 113 -13.78 -9.51 10.70
C SER A 113 -12.38 -9.91 11.22
N VAL A 114 -11.57 -10.56 10.40
CA VAL A 114 -10.24 -11.03 10.78
C VAL A 114 -9.17 -9.96 10.55
N GLY A 115 -9.37 -9.08 9.57
CA GLY A 115 -8.39 -8.08 9.19
C GLY A 115 -9.01 -6.73 8.88
N THR A 116 -8.24 -5.92 8.19
CA THR A 116 -8.60 -4.54 7.87
C THR A 116 -8.42 -4.28 6.38
N MET A 117 -9.40 -3.64 5.78
CA MET A 117 -9.29 -3.09 4.43
C MET A 117 -8.98 -1.61 4.52
N VAL A 118 -8.02 -1.17 3.75
CA VAL A 118 -7.62 0.23 3.66
C VAL A 118 -7.74 0.68 2.22
N GLU A 119 -8.45 1.75 1.99
CA GLU A 119 -8.52 2.41 0.70
C GLU A 119 -7.77 3.74 0.78
N LEU A 120 -6.80 3.92 -0.09
CA LEU A 120 -6.07 5.17 -0.26
C LEU A 120 -6.54 5.81 -1.57
N ALA A 121 -7.05 7.02 -1.50
CA ALA A 121 -7.50 7.73 -2.68
C ALA A 121 -6.89 9.13 -2.74
N GLY A 122 -6.38 9.51 -3.91
CA GLY A 122 -5.77 10.80 -4.10
C GLY A 122 -5.15 10.94 -5.48
N ALA A 123 -4.60 12.11 -5.75
CA ALA A 123 -3.82 12.34 -6.96
C ALA A 123 -2.34 12.02 -6.69
N VAL A 124 -1.68 11.48 -7.69
CA VAL A 124 -0.23 11.33 -7.65
C VAL A 124 0.38 12.73 -7.62
N PRO A 125 1.25 13.05 -6.65
CA PRO A 125 1.92 14.33 -6.64
C PRO A 125 2.65 14.55 -7.96
N THR A 126 2.32 15.61 -8.65
CA THR A 126 3.02 15.96 -9.88
C THR A 126 4.42 16.39 -9.49
N ARG A 127 5.39 15.59 -9.87
CA ARG A 127 6.77 16.00 -9.71
C ARG A 127 6.98 17.24 -10.56
N PRO A 128 7.43 18.38 -10.00
CA PRO A 128 7.78 19.51 -10.83
C PRO A 128 8.80 19.03 -11.86
N LYS A 129 8.55 19.26 -13.13
CA LYS A 129 9.50 18.89 -14.17
C LYS A 129 10.77 19.68 -13.93
N ALA A 130 11.80 18.98 -13.46
CA ALA A 130 13.11 19.55 -13.29
C ALA A 130 13.56 20.15 -14.63
N GLY A 131 13.89 21.45 -14.66
CA GLY A 131 14.40 22.10 -15.83
C GLY A 131 13.39 22.88 -16.66
N LYS A 132 12.16 23.05 -16.23
CA LYS A 132 11.28 24.01 -16.85
C LYS A 132 11.43 25.36 -16.13
N PRO A 133 12.13 26.34 -16.74
CA PRO A 133 12.18 27.68 -16.17
C PRO A 133 10.76 28.20 -16.09
N ALA A 134 10.39 28.72 -14.94
CA ALA A 134 9.21 29.57 -14.85
C ALA A 134 9.44 30.78 -15.77
N SER A 135 8.76 30.80 -16.86
CA SER A 135 8.73 31.97 -17.73
C SER A 135 7.66 32.93 -17.28
#